data_cd69553ee4a64c01a15fb8f67fe57ff0
#
_entry.id   cd69553ee4a64c01a15fb8f67fe57ff0
#
_cell.length_a   1.000
_cell.length_b   1.000
_cell.length_c   1.000
_cell.angle_alpha   90.00
_cell.angle_beta   90.00
_cell.angle_gamma   90.00
#
_symmetry.space_group_name_H-M   'P 1'
#
loop_
_entity.id
_entity.type
_entity.pdbx_description
1 polymer ?
#
loop_
_entity_poly.entity_id
_entity_poly.type
_entity_poly.pdbx_seq_one_letter_code
_entity_poly.pdbx_strand_id
1 'polypeptide(L)'
;MSEETSAQSEEWETHAGWWQEFFTDGADPEYEEQILPLADVHLAGFGRVLDVGCGEGQLARRVAALGAEVVGVDGSWAQIDAARRRGGGPTYLRGSATALPVASASCDAVMACLVLEHVEPFEPAIDEIVRVLARDGCFVLFLNHPLLQAPGSGWVDDHILGEQYWRLGPYLPDDASMEEVAPGVRLPFMHRPLGRYINVMAERGLLVEHMDEPPPSPGFVARAPEYGEAVAIPRLMVLRTRKVE
;
A
#
# COMPACT_ATOMS: atom_id res chain seq x y z
N MET A 1 -8.47 16.33 12.96
CA MET A 1 -8.65 15.76 11.62
C MET A 1 -8.99 16.92 10.70
N SER A 2 -8.24 17.10 9.61
CA SER A 2 -8.61 18.08 8.57
C SER A 2 -9.86 17.59 7.83
N GLU A 3 -10.61 18.49 7.21
CA GLU A 3 -11.81 18.14 6.42
C GLU A 3 -11.45 17.17 5.27
N GLU A 4 -10.26 17.29 4.68
CA GLU A 4 -9.77 16.40 3.62
C GLU A 4 -9.51 14.97 4.10
N THR A 5 -8.92 14.79 5.29
CA THR A 5 -8.71 13.45 5.88
C THR A 5 -10.06 12.77 6.19
N SER A 6 -11.11 13.55 6.48
CA SER A 6 -12.47 13.05 6.68
C SER A 6 -13.09 12.54 5.38
N ALA A 7 -12.95 13.29 4.28
CA ALA A 7 -13.52 12.92 2.98
C ALA A 7 -12.88 11.64 2.41
N GLN A 8 -11.55 11.50 2.50
CA GLN A 8 -10.84 10.28 2.06
C GLN A 8 -11.28 9.03 2.82
N SER A 9 -11.48 9.15 4.13
CA SER A 9 -11.98 8.04 4.95
C SER A 9 -13.43 7.66 4.60
N GLU A 10 -14.27 8.61 4.17
CA GLU A 10 -15.66 8.36 3.79
C GLU A 10 -15.77 7.54 2.49
N GLU A 11 -14.89 7.78 1.51
CA GLU A 11 -14.86 7.00 0.27
C GLU A 11 -14.46 5.53 0.57
N TRP A 12 -13.41 5.33 1.37
CA TRP A 12 -13.00 3.99 1.78
C TRP A 12 -14.03 3.27 2.67
N GLU A 13 -14.78 4.01 3.49
CA GLU A 13 -15.91 3.45 4.25
C GLU A 13 -17.02 2.98 3.31
N THR A 14 -17.35 3.79 2.31
CA THR A 14 -18.41 3.50 1.32
C THR A 14 -18.06 2.28 0.47
N HIS A 15 -16.80 2.13 0.08
CA HIS A 15 -16.34 1.10 -0.84
C HIS A 15 -15.63 -0.10 -0.17
N ALA A 16 -15.67 -0.19 1.17
CA ALA A 16 -15.04 -1.28 1.92
C ALA A 16 -15.49 -2.68 1.47
N GLY A 17 -16.79 -2.85 1.18
CA GLY A 17 -17.35 -4.12 0.71
C GLY A 17 -16.78 -4.55 -0.64
N TRP A 18 -16.61 -3.61 -1.57
CA TRP A 18 -15.97 -3.87 -2.85
C TRP A 18 -14.53 -4.36 -2.68
N TRP A 19 -13.74 -3.68 -1.84
CA TRP A 19 -12.36 -4.11 -1.54
C TRP A 19 -12.33 -5.53 -0.98
N GLN A 20 -13.20 -5.83 -0.01
CA GLN A 20 -13.27 -7.15 0.62
C GLN A 20 -13.64 -8.26 -0.37
N GLU A 21 -14.47 -7.97 -1.37
CA GLU A 21 -14.88 -8.95 -2.37
C GLU A 21 -13.77 -9.24 -3.40
N PHE A 22 -13.05 -8.21 -3.84
CA PHE A 22 -12.17 -8.32 -5.01
C PHE A 22 -10.69 -8.49 -4.67
N PHE A 23 -10.24 -8.15 -3.45
CA PHE A 23 -8.82 -8.14 -3.09
C PHE A 23 -8.44 -9.09 -1.95
N THR A 24 -9.40 -9.81 -1.36
CA THR A 24 -9.14 -10.64 -0.19
C THR A 24 -9.52 -12.10 -0.42
N ASP A 25 -9.05 -13.00 0.46
CA ASP A 25 -9.38 -14.42 0.47
C ASP A 25 -9.06 -15.16 -0.86
N GLY A 26 -7.94 -14.80 -1.50
CA GLY A 26 -7.50 -15.40 -2.77
C GLY A 26 -8.18 -14.82 -4.02
N ALA A 27 -8.96 -13.76 -3.88
CA ALA A 27 -9.62 -13.13 -5.01
C ALA A 27 -8.64 -12.41 -5.95
N ASP A 28 -7.56 -11.85 -5.39
CA ASP A 28 -6.55 -11.12 -6.16
C ASP A 28 -5.23 -11.89 -6.28
N PRO A 29 -4.80 -12.25 -7.51
CA PRO A 29 -3.52 -12.93 -7.74
C PRO A 29 -2.31 -12.11 -7.32
N GLU A 30 -2.33 -10.79 -7.39
CA GLU A 30 -1.20 -9.96 -6.99
C GLU A 30 -0.95 -10.07 -5.48
N TYR A 31 -2.02 -10.12 -4.67
CA TYR A 31 -1.88 -10.42 -3.25
C TYR A 31 -1.29 -11.81 -2.99
N GLU A 32 -1.84 -12.85 -3.60
CA GLU A 32 -1.43 -14.24 -3.35
C GLU A 32 -0.04 -14.56 -3.86
N GLU A 33 0.30 -14.08 -5.05
CA GLU A 33 1.52 -14.47 -5.74
C GLU A 33 2.71 -13.52 -5.50
N GLN A 34 2.46 -12.30 -5.00
CA GLN A 34 3.50 -11.29 -4.80
C GLN A 34 3.46 -10.65 -3.40
N ILE A 35 2.37 -10.00 -3.01
CA ILE A 35 2.33 -9.20 -1.77
C ILE A 35 2.55 -10.09 -0.54
N LEU A 36 1.79 -11.17 -0.39
CA LEU A 36 1.93 -12.07 0.77
C LEU A 36 3.30 -12.75 0.84
N PRO A 37 3.86 -13.31 -0.27
CA PRO A 37 5.22 -13.84 -0.26
C PRO A 37 6.31 -12.80 0.06
N LEU A 38 6.20 -11.59 -0.47
CA LEU A 38 7.16 -10.51 -0.17
C LEU A 38 7.02 -10.04 1.29
N ALA A 39 5.80 -10.02 1.84
CA ALA A 39 5.62 -9.74 3.27
C ALA A 39 6.31 -10.79 4.15
N ASP A 40 6.25 -12.08 3.79
CA ASP A 40 6.97 -13.13 4.50
C ASP A 40 8.49 -12.86 4.49
N VAL A 41 9.04 -12.46 3.35
CA VAL A 41 10.48 -12.16 3.20
C VAL A 41 10.89 -10.96 4.05
N HIS A 42 10.11 -9.86 3.99
CA HIS A 42 10.52 -8.59 4.58
C HIS A 42 10.13 -8.44 6.06
N LEU A 43 9.13 -9.19 6.54
CA LEU A 43 8.56 -9.03 7.89
C LEU A 43 8.81 -10.23 8.82
N ALA A 44 9.40 -11.32 8.32
CA ALA A 44 9.78 -12.44 9.18
C ALA A 44 10.80 -12.03 10.26
N GLY A 45 10.58 -12.52 11.48
CA GLY A 45 11.50 -12.31 12.59
C GLY A 45 11.34 -11.03 13.39
N PHE A 46 10.42 -10.13 13.00
CA PHE A 46 10.01 -8.99 13.84
C PHE A 46 9.04 -9.43 14.93
N GLY A 47 9.20 -8.87 16.13
CA GLY A 47 8.36 -9.21 17.29
C GLY A 47 7.05 -8.43 17.33
N ARG A 48 7.09 -7.12 17.09
CA ARG A 48 5.94 -6.21 17.17
C ARG A 48 5.80 -5.44 15.86
N VAL A 49 4.73 -5.70 15.14
CA VAL A 49 4.48 -5.13 13.81
C VAL A 49 3.20 -4.31 13.82
N LEU A 50 3.27 -3.11 13.23
CA LEU A 50 2.11 -2.27 12.96
C LEU A 50 1.76 -2.35 11.48
N ASP A 51 0.49 -2.61 11.16
CA ASP A 51 -0.09 -2.54 9.82
C ASP A 51 -0.91 -1.24 9.68
N VAL A 52 -0.41 -0.29 8.90
CA VAL A 52 -1.05 1.01 8.66
C VAL A 52 -1.93 0.91 7.42
N GLY A 53 -3.24 1.19 7.57
CA GLY A 53 -4.23 0.95 6.52
C GLY A 53 -4.51 -0.54 6.34
N CYS A 54 -4.70 -1.25 7.45
CA CYS A 54 -4.76 -2.72 7.47
C CYS A 54 -5.95 -3.32 6.71
N GLY A 55 -6.92 -2.51 6.30
CA GLY A 55 -8.15 -2.99 5.69
C GLY A 55 -8.84 -4.02 6.59
N GLU A 56 -9.31 -5.12 5.98
CA GLU A 56 -9.91 -6.25 6.70
C GLU A 56 -8.89 -7.20 7.36
N GLY A 57 -7.59 -6.82 7.35
CA GLY A 57 -6.54 -7.47 8.11
C GLY A 57 -5.85 -8.65 7.43
N GLN A 58 -5.95 -8.82 6.11
CA GLN A 58 -5.33 -9.95 5.39
C GLN A 58 -3.82 -10.02 5.64
N LEU A 59 -3.11 -8.92 5.42
CA LEU A 59 -1.66 -8.85 5.61
C LEU A 59 -1.28 -8.94 7.09
N ALA A 60 -2.04 -8.27 7.97
CA ALA A 60 -1.86 -8.37 9.42
C ALA A 60 -1.94 -9.83 9.92
N ARG A 61 -2.94 -10.61 9.46
CA ARG A 61 -3.07 -12.03 9.79
C ARG A 61 -1.91 -12.86 9.27
N ARG A 62 -1.45 -12.57 8.04
CA ARG A 62 -0.28 -13.25 7.45
C ARG A 62 0.95 -13.06 8.31
N VAL A 63 1.24 -11.84 8.72
CA VAL A 63 2.41 -11.51 9.54
C VAL A 63 2.27 -12.06 10.96
N ALA A 64 1.06 -12.07 11.54
CA ALA A 64 0.83 -12.73 12.82
C ALA A 64 1.09 -14.25 12.78
N ALA A 65 0.79 -14.90 11.65
CA ALA A 65 1.11 -16.33 11.45
C ALA A 65 2.61 -16.62 11.38
N LEU A 66 3.46 -15.60 11.10
CA LEU A 66 4.93 -15.69 11.22
C LEU A 66 5.44 -15.58 12.66
N GLY A 67 4.55 -15.34 13.62
CA GLY A 67 4.87 -15.27 15.04
C GLY A 67 4.99 -13.86 15.61
N ALA A 68 4.67 -12.81 14.84
CA ALA A 68 4.67 -11.43 15.32
C ALA A 68 3.40 -11.11 16.13
N GLU A 69 3.53 -10.22 17.12
CA GLU A 69 2.41 -9.48 17.69
C GLU A 69 2.05 -8.32 16.74
N VAL A 70 0.84 -8.36 16.19
CA VAL A 70 0.44 -7.39 15.14
C VAL A 70 -0.70 -6.51 15.63
N VAL A 71 -0.55 -5.21 15.39
CA VAL A 71 -1.63 -4.22 15.53
C VAL A 71 -1.96 -3.72 14.13
N GLY A 72 -3.22 -3.79 13.72
CA GLY A 72 -3.74 -3.19 12.49
C GLY A 72 -4.49 -1.89 12.79
N VAL A 73 -4.23 -0.85 11.99
CA VAL A 73 -4.91 0.44 12.08
C VAL A 73 -5.52 0.79 10.74
N ASP A 74 -6.80 1.15 10.71
CA ASP A 74 -7.51 1.60 9.50
C ASP A 74 -8.49 2.73 9.84
N GLY A 75 -8.74 3.62 8.88
CA GLY A 75 -9.69 4.72 9.01
C GLY A 75 -11.15 4.29 8.89
N SER A 76 -11.42 3.20 8.16
CA SER A 76 -12.77 2.67 7.91
C SER A 76 -13.26 1.76 9.04
N TRP A 77 -14.45 2.05 9.58
CA TRP A 77 -15.11 1.15 10.51
C TRP A 77 -15.51 -0.16 9.87
N ALA A 78 -15.96 -0.14 8.62
CA ALA A 78 -16.37 -1.33 7.90
C ALA A 78 -15.22 -2.31 7.73
N GLN A 79 -14.00 -1.80 7.49
CA GLN A 79 -12.79 -2.61 7.41
C GLN A 79 -12.39 -3.17 8.79
N ILE A 80 -12.31 -2.34 9.81
CA ILE A 80 -11.96 -2.77 11.18
C ILE A 80 -12.95 -3.80 11.74
N ASP A 81 -14.24 -3.61 11.48
CA ASP A 81 -15.25 -4.56 11.91
C ASP A 81 -15.13 -5.91 11.19
N ALA A 82 -14.85 -5.90 9.88
CA ALA A 82 -14.55 -7.11 9.12
C ALA A 82 -13.27 -7.80 9.64
N ALA A 83 -12.20 -7.05 9.89
CA ALA A 83 -10.94 -7.57 10.44
C ALA A 83 -11.16 -8.26 11.80
N ARG A 84 -11.92 -7.63 12.69
CA ARG A 84 -12.26 -8.20 14.01
C ARG A 84 -13.07 -9.47 13.91
N ARG A 85 -14.05 -9.54 12.99
CA ARG A 85 -14.85 -10.76 12.76
C ARG A 85 -14.03 -11.91 12.22
N ARG A 86 -13.06 -11.63 11.35
CA ARG A 86 -12.14 -12.63 10.80
C ARG A 86 -11.14 -13.15 11.84
N GLY A 87 -10.79 -12.33 12.83
CA GLY A 87 -9.89 -12.73 13.92
C GLY A 87 -8.46 -12.99 13.43
N GLY A 88 -7.88 -14.12 13.82
CA GLY A 88 -6.58 -14.58 13.32
C GLY A 88 -5.35 -14.02 14.05
N GLY A 89 -5.51 -13.45 15.25
CA GLY A 89 -4.42 -13.05 16.16
C GLY A 89 -4.19 -11.54 16.30
N PRO A 90 -4.22 -10.72 15.23
CA PRO A 90 -3.97 -9.28 15.38
C PRO A 90 -5.00 -8.53 16.22
N THR A 91 -4.57 -7.43 16.82
CA THR A 91 -5.45 -6.42 17.41
C THR A 91 -5.76 -5.34 16.40
N TYR A 92 -7.03 -4.96 16.25
CA TYR A 92 -7.44 -3.96 15.25
C TYR A 92 -8.03 -2.72 15.89
N LEU A 93 -7.51 -1.54 15.50
CA LEU A 93 -7.89 -0.23 16.00
C LEU A 93 -8.34 0.66 14.84
N ARG A 94 -9.37 1.47 15.08
CA ARG A 94 -9.68 2.55 14.14
C ARG A 94 -8.76 3.73 14.41
N GLY A 95 -8.15 4.30 13.36
CA GLY A 95 -7.28 5.45 13.47
C GLY A 95 -6.88 6.00 12.11
N SER A 96 -6.26 7.19 12.11
CA SER A 96 -5.71 7.81 10.92
C SER A 96 -4.22 7.45 10.78
N ALA A 97 -3.73 7.30 9.56
CA ALA A 97 -2.30 7.18 9.28
C ALA A 97 -1.50 8.42 9.73
N THR A 98 -2.16 9.60 9.80
CA THR A 98 -1.57 10.87 10.25
C THR A 98 -1.71 11.12 11.76
N ALA A 99 -2.32 10.18 12.50
CA ALA A 99 -2.50 10.24 13.96
C ALA A 99 -2.71 8.81 14.49
N LEU A 100 -1.65 8.02 14.48
CA LEU A 100 -1.71 6.60 14.85
C LEU A 100 -1.96 6.41 16.35
N PRO A 101 -2.98 5.62 16.74
CA PRO A 101 -3.31 5.36 18.15
C PRO A 101 -2.35 4.35 18.79
N VAL A 102 -1.05 4.52 18.53
CA VAL A 102 0.03 3.62 18.93
C VAL A 102 1.13 4.42 19.62
N ALA A 103 1.73 3.89 20.67
CA ALA A 103 2.76 4.57 21.43
C ALA A 103 4.04 4.78 20.62
N SER A 104 4.80 5.84 20.93
CA SER A 104 6.09 6.10 20.30
C SER A 104 7.09 4.98 20.58
N ALA A 105 7.94 4.66 19.63
CA ALA A 105 9.02 3.67 19.72
C ALA A 105 8.55 2.28 20.24
N SER A 106 7.33 1.87 19.90
CA SER A 106 6.73 0.63 20.37
C SER A 106 6.71 -0.50 19.33
N CYS A 107 7.03 -0.22 18.06
CA CYS A 107 7.00 -1.20 16.98
C CYS A 107 8.40 -1.49 16.46
N ASP A 108 8.71 -2.77 16.27
CA ASP A 108 9.97 -3.21 15.68
C ASP A 108 9.94 -3.09 14.15
N ALA A 109 8.74 -3.25 13.58
CA ALA A 109 8.46 -2.95 12.19
C ALA A 109 7.10 -2.27 12.00
N VAL A 110 6.99 -1.50 10.93
CA VAL A 110 5.74 -0.94 10.40
C VAL A 110 5.61 -1.38 8.95
N MET A 111 4.42 -1.73 8.51
CA MET A 111 4.09 -1.95 7.12
C MET A 111 2.92 -1.06 6.69
N ALA A 112 2.92 -0.68 5.43
CA ALA A 112 1.79 -0.05 4.75
C ALA A 112 1.69 -0.66 3.36
N CYS A 113 0.54 -1.21 3.00
CA CYS A 113 0.34 -1.91 1.75
C CYS A 113 -0.79 -1.28 0.95
N LEU A 114 -0.45 -0.65 -0.17
CA LEU A 114 -1.39 0.04 -1.08
C LEU A 114 -2.24 1.08 -0.34
N VAL A 115 -1.61 1.89 0.50
CA VAL A 115 -2.28 2.86 1.38
C VAL A 115 -1.77 4.29 1.14
N LEU A 116 -0.44 4.49 1.05
CA LEU A 116 0.12 5.85 1.04
C LEU A 116 -0.17 6.61 -0.25
N GLU A 117 -0.54 5.93 -1.33
CA GLU A 117 -1.11 6.52 -2.53
C GLU A 117 -2.55 7.05 -2.36
N HIS A 118 -3.16 6.80 -1.20
CA HIS A 118 -4.51 7.28 -0.86
C HIS A 118 -4.50 8.26 0.32
N VAL A 119 -3.32 8.60 0.85
CA VAL A 119 -3.18 9.42 2.06
C VAL A 119 -2.64 10.81 1.72
N GLU A 120 -3.41 11.82 2.11
CA GLU A 120 -3.00 13.23 2.14
C GLU A 120 -3.37 13.82 3.51
N PRO A 121 -2.47 14.52 4.19
CA PRO A 121 -1.09 14.83 3.77
C PRO A 121 -0.10 13.67 4.02
N PHE A 122 0.87 13.52 3.11
CA PHE A 122 1.82 12.39 3.12
C PHE A 122 2.87 12.50 4.23
N GLU A 123 3.48 13.68 4.40
CA GLU A 123 4.55 13.90 5.37
C GLU A 123 4.11 13.60 6.81
N PRO A 124 2.96 14.04 7.30
CA PRO A 124 2.46 13.67 8.61
C PRO A 124 2.27 12.16 8.80
N ALA A 125 1.92 11.43 7.74
CA ALA A 125 1.82 9.97 7.83
C ALA A 125 3.20 9.34 8.03
N ILE A 126 4.23 9.82 7.32
CA ILE A 126 5.61 9.37 7.53
C ILE A 126 6.13 9.78 8.91
N ASP A 127 5.81 11.00 9.40
CA ASP A 127 6.17 11.44 10.75
C ASP A 127 5.61 10.48 11.82
N GLU A 128 4.37 10.02 11.68
CA GLU A 128 3.73 9.06 12.59
C GLU A 128 4.38 7.68 12.49
N ILE A 129 4.70 7.19 11.28
CA ILE A 129 5.42 5.93 11.08
C ILE A 129 6.78 5.99 11.79
N VAL A 130 7.53 7.06 11.62
CA VAL A 130 8.82 7.26 12.31
C VAL A 130 8.64 7.34 13.82
N ARG A 131 7.60 8.02 14.29
CA ARG A 131 7.32 8.14 15.74
C ARG A 131 7.09 6.80 16.41
N VAL A 132 6.31 5.91 15.79
CA VAL A 132 5.95 4.61 16.38
C VAL A 132 7.06 3.56 16.26
N LEU A 133 7.94 3.69 15.27
CA LEU A 133 9.09 2.80 15.10
C LEU A 133 10.09 2.96 16.24
N ALA A 134 10.51 1.83 16.78
CA ALA A 134 11.66 1.74 17.66
C ALA A 134 12.95 2.14 16.93
N ARG A 135 14.04 2.36 17.68
CA ARG A 135 15.38 2.57 17.11
C ARG A 135 15.77 1.32 16.30
N ASP A 136 16.39 1.54 15.15
CA ASP A 136 16.75 0.49 14.19
C ASP A 136 15.55 -0.30 13.64
N GLY A 137 14.33 0.20 13.86
CA GLY A 137 13.10 -0.40 13.35
C GLY A 137 13.00 -0.31 11.83
N CYS A 138 12.18 -1.20 11.25
CA CYS A 138 12.01 -1.34 9.81
C CYS A 138 10.66 -0.77 9.37
N PHE A 139 10.62 -0.03 8.26
CA PHE A 139 9.37 0.27 7.56
C PHE A 139 9.36 -0.40 6.19
N VAL A 140 8.31 -1.15 5.91
CA VAL A 140 8.07 -1.83 4.62
C VAL A 140 6.87 -1.22 3.95
N LEU A 141 7.10 -0.58 2.81
CA LEU A 141 6.08 0.07 1.99
C LEU A 141 5.84 -0.76 0.74
N PHE A 142 4.62 -1.26 0.57
CA PHE A 142 4.10 -1.80 -0.68
C PHE A 142 3.29 -0.72 -1.37
N LEU A 143 3.57 -0.47 -2.63
CA LEU A 143 2.97 0.63 -3.38
C LEU A 143 2.72 0.21 -4.82
N ASN A 144 1.58 0.61 -5.39
CA ASN A 144 1.45 0.62 -6.83
C ASN A 144 2.59 1.46 -7.42
N HIS A 145 3.30 0.90 -8.40
CA HIS A 145 4.51 1.57 -8.89
C HIS A 145 4.18 2.96 -9.45
N PRO A 146 4.84 4.04 -8.99
CA PRO A 146 4.53 5.41 -9.40
C PRO A 146 4.58 5.64 -10.90
N LEU A 147 5.38 4.83 -11.62
CA LEU A 147 5.45 4.87 -13.09
C LEU A 147 4.09 4.54 -13.74
N LEU A 148 3.35 3.58 -13.17
CA LEU A 148 2.03 3.20 -13.68
C LEU A 148 0.93 4.16 -13.20
N GLN A 149 1.09 4.70 -11.99
CA GLN A 149 0.13 5.62 -11.37
C GLN A 149 0.28 7.08 -11.83
N ALA A 150 1.22 7.38 -12.74
CA ALA A 150 1.33 8.73 -13.29
C ALA A 150 0.03 9.08 -14.06
N PRO A 151 -0.60 10.24 -13.79
CA PRO A 151 -1.88 10.61 -14.37
C PRO A 151 -1.87 10.57 -15.91
N GLY A 152 -2.89 9.96 -16.51
CA GLY A 152 -2.98 9.82 -17.97
C GLY A 152 -2.00 8.82 -18.58
N SER A 153 -1.32 8.02 -17.75
CA SER A 153 -0.60 6.83 -18.21
C SER A 153 -1.60 5.75 -18.66
N GLY A 154 -1.18 4.91 -19.57
CA GLY A 154 -2.04 3.82 -20.04
C GLY A 154 -1.51 3.14 -21.29
N TRP A 155 -2.15 2.02 -21.63
CA TRP A 155 -1.87 1.30 -22.87
C TRP A 155 -2.34 2.09 -24.08
N VAL A 156 -1.54 2.07 -25.13
CA VAL A 156 -1.87 2.63 -26.44
C VAL A 156 -1.71 1.53 -27.48
N ASP A 157 -2.79 1.26 -28.20
CA ASP A 157 -2.77 0.37 -29.37
C ASP A 157 -2.48 1.18 -30.61
N ASP A 158 -1.30 1.00 -31.21
CA ASP A 158 -0.97 1.57 -32.49
C ASP A 158 -1.40 0.62 -33.62
N HIS A 159 -2.59 0.84 -34.13
CA HIS A 159 -3.15 0.02 -35.21
C HIS A 159 -2.41 0.17 -36.57
N ILE A 160 -1.55 1.20 -36.71
CA ILE A 160 -0.78 1.43 -37.93
C ILE A 160 0.49 0.58 -37.90
N LEU A 161 1.17 0.56 -36.75
CA LEU A 161 2.38 -0.23 -36.56
C LEU A 161 2.09 -1.66 -36.12
N GLY A 162 0.88 -1.92 -35.63
CA GLY A 162 0.51 -3.20 -35.01
C GLY A 162 1.21 -3.45 -33.70
N GLU A 163 1.54 -2.40 -32.97
CA GLU A 163 2.26 -2.43 -31.71
C GLU A 163 1.38 -1.95 -30.57
N GLN A 164 1.60 -2.51 -29.38
CA GLN A 164 1.03 -2.01 -28.13
C GLN A 164 2.17 -1.50 -27.25
N TYR A 165 2.01 -0.32 -26.66
CA TYR A 165 3.01 0.25 -25.76
C TYR A 165 2.39 1.02 -24.60
N TRP A 166 3.13 1.09 -23.50
CA TRP A 166 2.76 1.91 -22.35
C TRP A 166 3.14 3.36 -22.57
N ARG A 167 2.14 4.24 -22.60
CA ARG A 167 2.35 5.68 -22.60
C ARG A 167 2.47 6.17 -21.17
N LEU A 168 3.59 6.80 -20.84
CA LEU A 168 3.79 7.48 -19.56
C LEU A 168 3.20 8.89 -19.62
N GLY A 169 2.37 9.21 -18.65
CA GLY A 169 1.84 10.56 -18.44
C GLY A 169 2.81 11.47 -17.68
N PRO A 170 2.37 12.65 -17.19
CA PRO A 170 3.18 13.56 -16.39
C PRO A 170 3.62 12.91 -15.07
N TYR A 171 4.84 12.40 -15.05
CA TYR A 171 5.39 11.65 -13.91
C TYR A 171 5.97 12.55 -12.81
N LEU A 172 6.58 13.69 -13.16
CA LEU A 172 7.34 14.48 -12.18
C LEU A 172 6.49 15.32 -11.22
N PRO A 173 5.36 15.93 -11.63
CA PRO A 173 4.54 16.70 -10.69
C PRO A 173 3.72 15.77 -9.79
N ASP A 174 3.58 16.17 -8.51
CA ASP A 174 2.57 15.57 -7.65
C ASP A 174 1.18 15.88 -8.22
N ASP A 175 0.25 14.93 -8.13
CA ASP A 175 -1.14 15.08 -8.59
C ASP A 175 -2.11 14.38 -7.65
N ALA A 176 -3.32 14.91 -7.58
CA ALA A 176 -4.41 14.30 -6.81
C ALA A 176 -5.62 14.11 -7.74
N SER A 177 -6.09 12.90 -7.86
CA SER A 177 -7.22 12.54 -8.72
C SER A 177 -8.22 11.65 -7.99
N MET A 178 -9.47 11.67 -8.47
CA MET A 178 -10.49 10.68 -8.11
C MET A 178 -10.63 9.71 -9.28
N GLU A 179 -10.19 8.49 -9.09
CA GLU A 179 -10.21 7.47 -10.14
C GLU A 179 -11.41 6.53 -9.98
N GLU A 180 -12.05 6.21 -11.07
CA GLU A 180 -13.07 5.16 -11.11
C GLU A 180 -12.39 3.82 -11.35
N VAL A 181 -12.13 3.08 -10.27
CA VAL A 181 -11.40 1.80 -10.28
C VAL A 181 -12.29 0.61 -10.68
N ALA A 182 -13.60 0.78 -10.55
CA ALA A 182 -14.63 -0.14 -11.02
C ALA A 182 -15.93 0.64 -11.24
N PRO A 183 -16.92 0.11 -11.98
CA PRO A 183 -18.19 0.80 -12.20
C PRO A 183 -18.84 1.28 -10.89
N GLY A 184 -18.91 2.61 -10.70
CA GLY A 184 -19.45 3.25 -9.51
C GLY A 184 -18.54 3.24 -8.28
N VAL A 185 -17.31 2.75 -8.36
CA VAL A 185 -16.31 2.77 -7.28
C VAL A 185 -15.27 3.83 -7.58
N ARG A 186 -15.28 4.91 -6.84
CA ARG A 186 -14.34 6.01 -7.00
C ARG A 186 -13.47 6.15 -5.77
N LEU A 187 -12.15 6.18 -5.97
CA LEU A 187 -11.17 6.29 -4.91
C LEU A 187 -10.20 7.44 -5.18
N PRO A 188 -9.74 8.13 -4.13
CA PRO A 188 -8.71 9.15 -4.26
C PRO A 188 -7.34 8.51 -4.52
N PHE A 189 -6.61 9.02 -5.51
CA PHE A 189 -5.22 8.66 -5.78
C PHE A 189 -4.34 9.90 -5.74
N MET A 190 -3.22 9.76 -5.03
CA MET A 190 -2.19 10.79 -4.90
C MET A 190 -0.94 10.30 -5.62
N HIS A 191 -0.78 10.72 -6.89
CA HIS A 191 0.46 10.47 -7.60
C HIS A 191 1.60 11.27 -7.00
N ARG A 192 2.71 10.57 -6.72
CA ARG A 192 3.99 11.16 -6.31
C ARG A 192 5.11 10.43 -7.03
N PRO A 193 6.08 11.12 -7.63
CA PRO A 193 7.23 10.45 -8.24
C PRO A 193 8.03 9.70 -7.16
N LEU A 194 8.72 8.63 -7.54
CA LEU A 194 9.51 7.80 -6.62
C LEU A 194 10.47 8.62 -5.76
N GLY A 195 11.12 9.63 -6.37
CA GLY A 195 12.02 10.53 -5.63
C GLY A 195 11.34 11.26 -4.46
N ARG A 196 10.04 11.56 -4.57
CA ARG A 196 9.27 12.19 -3.49
C ARG A 196 9.13 11.25 -2.29
N TYR A 197 8.79 9.99 -2.51
CA TYR A 197 8.73 8.97 -1.46
C TYR A 197 10.07 8.79 -0.77
N ILE A 198 11.13 8.57 -1.54
CA ILE A 198 12.48 8.32 -1.00
C ILE A 198 12.99 9.52 -0.21
N ASN A 199 12.86 10.74 -0.73
CA ASN A 199 13.41 11.93 -0.09
C ASN A 199 12.68 12.26 1.21
N VAL A 200 11.35 12.20 1.23
CA VAL A 200 10.57 12.45 2.46
C VAL A 200 10.90 11.44 3.56
N MET A 201 11.06 10.17 3.20
CA MET A 201 11.48 9.12 4.14
C MET A 201 12.92 9.37 4.64
N ALA A 202 13.86 9.66 3.74
CA ALA A 202 15.26 9.89 4.10
C ALA A 202 15.45 11.12 5.00
N GLU A 203 14.74 12.22 4.74
CA GLU A 203 14.72 13.43 5.57
C GLU A 203 14.28 13.17 7.02
N ARG A 204 13.53 12.08 7.24
CA ARG A 204 13.02 11.62 8.53
C ARG A 204 13.77 10.43 9.11
N GLY A 205 14.93 10.13 8.54
CA GLY A 205 15.81 9.05 9.00
C GLY A 205 15.37 7.64 8.62
N LEU A 206 14.47 7.49 7.64
CA LEU A 206 14.15 6.20 7.04
C LEU A 206 14.97 6.00 5.77
N LEU A 207 16.05 5.23 5.86
CA LEU A 207 16.94 4.96 4.72
C LEU A 207 16.57 3.65 4.03
N VAL A 208 16.48 3.70 2.71
CA VAL A 208 16.16 2.51 1.89
C VAL A 208 17.31 1.51 1.97
N GLU A 209 17.02 0.29 2.40
CA GLU A 209 17.97 -0.85 2.43
C GLU A 209 17.75 -1.79 1.25
N HIS A 210 16.50 -1.89 0.79
CA HIS A 210 16.13 -2.82 -0.29
C HIS A 210 14.92 -2.29 -1.05
N MET A 211 14.86 -2.60 -2.34
CA MET A 211 13.74 -2.30 -3.22
C MET A 211 13.47 -3.52 -4.10
N ASP A 212 12.23 -3.96 -4.17
CA ASP A 212 11.75 -4.94 -5.14
C ASP A 212 10.83 -4.26 -6.16
N GLU A 213 11.00 -4.63 -7.42
CA GLU A 213 10.14 -4.29 -8.55
C GLU A 213 9.78 -5.59 -9.28
N PRO A 214 8.86 -6.41 -8.73
CA PRO A 214 8.53 -7.68 -9.35
C PRO A 214 7.80 -7.48 -10.67
N PRO A 215 8.03 -8.35 -11.68
CA PRO A 215 7.19 -8.36 -12.87
C PRO A 215 5.74 -8.70 -12.47
N PRO A 216 4.72 -8.33 -13.28
CA PRO A 216 3.34 -8.74 -13.05
C PRO A 216 3.22 -10.25 -12.82
N SER A 217 2.38 -10.64 -11.85
CA SER A 217 2.23 -12.04 -11.49
C SER A 217 1.59 -12.87 -12.63
N PRO A 218 1.91 -14.18 -12.74
CA PRO A 218 1.29 -15.05 -13.74
C PRO A 218 -0.23 -15.06 -13.68
N GLY A 219 -0.81 -15.06 -12.47
CA GLY A 219 -2.26 -15.02 -12.27
C GLY A 219 -2.86 -13.69 -12.70
N PHE A 220 -2.15 -12.57 -12.49
CA PHE A 220 -2.57 -11.27 -13.01
C PHE A 220 -2.58 -11.28 -14.55
N VAL A 221 -1.49 -11.70 -15.18
CA VAL A 221 -1.36 -11.75 -16.65
C VAL A 221 -2.42 -12.67 -17.27
N ALA A 222 -2.76 -13.78 -16.60
CA ALA A 222 -3.82 -14.69 -17.07
C ALA A 222 -5.22 -14.05 -17.07
N ARG A 223 -5.48 -13.09 -16.17
CA ARG A 223 -6.76 -12.33 -16.11
C ARG A 223 -6.79 -11.12 -17.05
N ALA A 224 -5.63 -10.59 -17.36
CA ALA A 224 -5.45 -9.42 -18.21
C ALA A 224 -4.40 -9.71 -19.29
N PRO A 225 -4.76 -10.53 -20.31
CA PRO A 225 -3.81 -10.96 -21.36
C PRO A 225 -3.17 -9.80 -22.13
N GLU A 226 -3.85 -8.66 -22.18
CA GLU A 226 -3.35 -7.41 -22.76
C GLU A 226 -2.08 -6.90 -22.05
N TYR A 227 -1.84 -7.32 -20.80
CA TYR A 227 -0.60 -7.02 -20.09
C TYR A 227 0.52 -8.05 -20.34
N GLY A 228 0.33 -9.01 -21.21
CA GLY A 228 1.33 -10.03 -21.54
C GLY A 228 2.66 -9.46 -22.07
N GLU A 229 2.61 -8.33 -22.77
CA GLU A 229 3.81 -7.59 -23.18
C GLU A 229 4.38 -6.69 -22.08
N ALA A 230 3.59 -6.42 -21.04
CA ALA A 230 3.97 -5.55 -19.92
C ALA A 230 4.76 -6.27 -18.82
N VAL A 231 5.15 -7.52 -19.00
CA VAL A 231 5.96 -8.26 -17.99
C VAL A 231 7.31 -7.60 -17.69
N ALA A 232 7.72 -6.65 -18.53
CA ALA A 232 8.92 -5.85 -18.33
C ALA A 232 8.65 -4.51 -17.60
N ILE A 233 7.38 -4.22 -17.25
CA ILE A 233 7.00 -2.97 -16.57
C ILE A 233 6.49 -3.32 -15.16
N PRO A 234 7.14 -2.82 -14.08
CA PRO A 234 6.74 -3.17 -12.73
C PRO A 234 5.40 -2.52 -12.38
N ARG A 235 4.48 -3.30 -11.80
CA ARG A 235 3.20 -2.82 -11.26
C ARG A 235 3.28 -2.53 -9.78
N LEU A 236 3.97 -3.39 -9.05
CA LEU A 236 4.19 -3.31 -7.62
C LEU A 236 5.62 -2.84 -7.35
N MET A 237 5.78 -2.03 -6.32
CA MET A 237 7.05 -1.66 -5.75
C MET A 237 7.03 -1.97 -4.25
N VAL A 238 8.10 -2.55 -3.74
CA VAL A 238 8.30 -2.71 -2.30
C VAL A 238 9.57 -2.00 -1.89
N LEU A 239 9.46 -1.10 -0.92
CA LEU A 239 10.60 -0.43 -0.29
C LEU A 239 10.75 -0.92 1.14
N ARG A 240 11.89 -1.48 1.47
CA ARG A 240 12.28 -1.73 2.85
C ARG A 240 13.26 -0.65 3.30
N THR A 241 12.91 0.01 4.38
CA THR A 241 13.74 1.06 4.96
C THR A 241 14.11 0.72 6.40
N ARG A 242 15.20 1.31 6.88
CA ARG A 242 15.60 1.24 8.30
C ARG A 242 15.58 2.63 8.89
N LYS A 243 15.03 2.73 10.09
CA LYS A 243 15.13 3.95 10.90
C LYS A 243 16.55 4.06 11.46
N VAL A 244 17.26 5.09 11.01
CA VAL A 244 18.52 5.54 11.60
C VAL A 244 18.23 6.68 12.57
N GLU A 245 19.20 7.01 13.44
CA GLU A 245 19.03 7.99 14.54
C GLU A 245 18.30 9.26 14.15
#